data_c3215fe36676ebef3afa647d4e2df251
#
_entry.id   c3215fe36676ebef3afa647d4e2df251
#
_cell.length_a   1.000
_cell.length_b   1.000
_cell.length_c   1.000
_cell.angle_alpha   90.00
_cell.angle_beta   90.00
_cell.angle_gamma   90.00
#
_symmetry.space_group_name_H-M   'P 1'
#
loop_
_entity.id
_entity.type
_entity.pdbx_description
1 polymer ?
#
loop_
_entity_poly.entity_id
_entity_poly.type
_entity_poly.pdbx_seq_one_letter_code
_entity_poly.pdbx_strand_id
1 'polypeptide(L)'
;MPTVYDLTRDQLTDRLVAWGEPAFRAKQVWTQLWKRAATYDQMSDISPALRERLAAELPMGVEVLDERTADRGATRKALLRLGGEHVIETVLMGYPDRVTVCISSQAGCAMGCTFCATGQMGLPNNLTAGEIAAQAVWARREAARLPETTPQRLTNVVFMGMGEPIDGCLLPRSTNTSSGPLTMTSV
;
A
#
# COMPACT_ATOMS: atom_id res chain seq x y z
N MET A 1 -3.26 12.93 -5.49
CA MET A 1 -4.21 13.28 -4.39
C MET A 1 -3.96 12.36 -3.22
N PRO A 2 -4.10 12.83 -1.96
CA PRO A 2 -3.97 11.91 -0.82
C PRO A 2 -5.05 10.83 -0.89
N THR A 3 -4.67 9.62 -0.52
CA THR A 3 -5.59 8.47 -0.45
C THR A 3 -6.25 8.41 0.93
N VAL A 4 -7.29 7.60 1.08
CA VAL A 4 -7.88 7.38 2.41
C VAL A 4 -6.88 6.76 3.40
N TYR A 5 -5.86 6.07 2.90
CA TYR A 5 -4.83 5.43 3.73
C TYR A 5 -3.75 6.39 4.21
N ASP A 6 -3.68 7.62 3.67
CA ASP A 6 -2.80 8.69 4.17
C ASP A 6 -3.37 9.38 5.42
N LEU A 7 -4.66 9.18 5.71
CA LEU A 7 -5.31 9.81 6.85
C LEU A 7 -5.09 9.01 8.13
N THR A 8 -4.86 9.72 9.22
CA THR A 8 -5.03 9.17 10.58
C THR A 8 -6.52 8.98 10.87
N ARG A 9 -6.83 8.20 11.91
CA ARG A 9 -8.22 7.99 12.31
C ARG A 9 -8.90 9.29 12.71
N ASP A 10 -8.18 10.20 13.37
CA ASP A 10 -8.72 11.49 13.81
C ASP A 10 -8.97 12.39 12.61
N GLN A 11 -8.05 12.46 11.65
CA GLN A 11 -8.26 13.20 10.40
C GLN A 11 -9.46 12.68 9.59
N LEU A 12 -9.65 11.35 9.54
CA LEU A 12 -10.85 10.77 8.92
C LEU A 12 -12.12 11.17 9.69
N THR A 13 -12.07 11.20 11.02
CA THR A 13 -13.20 11.63 11.85
C THR A 13 -13.54 13.09 11.56
N ASP A 14 -12.56 13.99 11.58
CA ASP A 14 -12.75 15.41 11.30
C ASP A 14 -13.33 15.63 9.90
N ARG A 15 -12.86 14.89 8.92
CA ARG A 15 -13.36 14.96 7.55
C ARG A 15 -14.83 14.54 7.45
N LEU A 16 -15.22 13.43 8.07
CA LEU A 16 -16.59 12.95 8.05
C LEU A 16 -17.54 13.89 8.82
N VAL A 17 -17.09 14.41 9.96
CA VAL A 17 -17.86 15.41 10.72
C VAL A 17 -18.07 16.69 9.91
N ALA A 18 -17.05 17.16 9.20
CA ALA A 18 -17.18 18.32 8.30
C ALA A 18 -18.15 18.04 7.13
N TRP A 19 -18.39 16.77 6.78
CA TRP A 19 -19.40 16.36 5.81
C TRP A 19 -20.82 16.25 6.39
N GLY A 20 -20.97 16.46 7.70
CA GLY A 20 -22.23 16.33 8.42
C GLY A 20 -22.53 14.91 8.91
N GLU A 21 -21.57 14.00 8.82
CA GLU A 21 -21.73 12.64 9.31
C GLU A 21 -21.42 12.54 10.81
N PRO A 22 -22.13 11.68 11.55
CA PRO A 22 -21.83 11.44 12.97
C PRO A 22 -20.42 10.86 13.15
N ALA A 23 -19.69 11.27 14.19
CA ALA A 23 -18.31 10.85 14.44
C ALA A 23 -18.11 9.32 14.50
N PHE A 24 -19.12 8.56 14.94
CA PHE A 24 -19.03 7.10 14.98
C PHE A 24 -18.87 6.46 13.58
N ARG A 25 -19.28 7.13 12.52
CA ARG A 25 -19.11 6.67 11.13
C ARG A 25 -17.65 6.48 10.77
N ALA A 26 -16.77 7.35 11.29
CA ALA A 26 -15.34 7.20 11.08
C ALA A 26 -14.80 5.87 11.63
N LYS A 27 -15.29 5.42 12.80
CA LYS A 27 -14.93 4.11 13.35
C LYS A 27 -15.41 2.96 12.46
N GLN A 28 -16.59 3.07 11.89
CA GLN A 28 -17.12 2.06 10.94
C GLN A 28 -16.26 2.00 9.70
N VAL A 29 -16.06 3.12 9.00
CA VAL A 29 -15.22 3.22 7.79
C VAL A 29 -13.81 2.72 8.08
N TRP A 30 -13.19 3.17 9.16
CA TRP A 30 -11.84 2.74 9.56
C TRP A 30 -11.75 1.22 9.77
N THR A 31 -12.74 0.64 10.43
CA THR A 31 -12.78 -0.82 10.68
C THR A 31 -12.92 -1.59 9.37
N GLN A 32 -13.75 -1.12 8.44
CA GLN A 32 -13.91 -1.73 7.12
C GLN A 32 -12.62 -1.67 6.32
N LEU A 33 -11.95 -0.50 6.28
CA LEU A 33 -10.68 -0.33 5.56
C LEU A 33 -9.56 -1.20 6.12
N TRP A 34 -9.30 -1.06 7.43
CA TRP A 34 -8.09 -1.62 8.06
C TRP A 34 -8.25 -3.03 8.60
N LYS A 35 -9.43 -3.40 9.13
CA LYS A 35 -9.65 -4.74 9.67
C LYS A 35 -10.22 -5.72 8.65
N ARG A 36 -11.03 -5.24 7.71
CA ARG A 36 -11.67 -6.10 6.71
C ARG A 36 -11.06 -5.98 5.32
N ALA A 37 -10.22 -4.97 5.10
CA ALA A 37 -9.66 -4.62 3.80
C ALA A 37 -10.76 -4.44 2.72
N ALA A 38 -11.96 -3.99 3.13
CA ALA A 38 -13.10 -3.84 2.26
C ALA A 38 -12.95 -2.66 1.30
N THR A 39 -13.47 -2.78 0.10
CA THR A 39 -13.69 -1.67 -0.82
C THR A 39 -14.96 -0.91 -0.43
N TYR A 40 -15.13 0.35 -0.89
CA TYR A 40 -16.29 1.15 -0.51
C TYR A 40 -17.64 0.51 -0.89
N ASP A 41 -17.70 -0.17 -2.02
CA ASP A 41 -18.88 -0.92 -2.48
C ASP A 41 -19.25 -2.09 -1.55
N GLN A 42 -18.26 -2.68 -0.88
CA GLN A 42 -18.43 -3.79 0.06
C GLN A 42 -18.87 -3.35 1.47
N MET A 43 -18.85 -2.04 1.77
CA MET A 43 -19.22 -1.50 3.09
C MET A 43 -20.74 -1.41 3.26
N SER A 44 -21.40 -2.53 3.48
CA SER A 44 -22.86 -2.63 3.58
C SER A 44 -23.50 -1.87 4.76
N ASP A 45 -22.69 -1.58 5.80
CA ASP A 45 -23.08 -0.81 6.99
C ASP A 45 -22.91 0.72 6.83
N ILE A 46 -22.46 1.16 5.65
CA ILE A 46 -22.29 2.57 5.26
C ILE A 46 -23.33 2.89 4.18
N SER A 47 -23.98 4.05 4.30
CA SER A 47 -24.99 4.49 3.33
C SER A 47 -24.40 4.60 1.92
N PRO A 48 -25.19 4.33 0.86
CA PRO A 48 -24.73 4.48 -0.52
C PRO A 48 -24.16 5.89 -0.79
N ALA A 49 -24.86 6.94 -0.36
CA ALA A 49 -24.43 8.32 -0.56
C ALA A 49 -23.05 8.61 0.09
N LEU A 50 -22.79 8.09 1.30
CA LEU A 50 -21.51 8.27 1.95
C LEU A 50 -20.41 7.45 1.24
N ARG A 51 -20.71 6.25 0.74
CA ARG A 51 -19.76 5.44 -0.04
C ARG A 51 -19.35 6.14 -1.34
N GLU A 52 -20.30 6.71 -2.06
CA GLU A 52 -20.05 7.50 -3.27
C GLU A 52 -19.18 8.72 -2.97
N ARG A 53 -19.49 9.44 -1.90
CA ARG A 53 -18.70 10.60 -1.48
C ARG A 53 -17.29 10.22 -1.06
N LEU A 54 -17.12 9.12 -0.31
CA LEU A 54 -15.81 8.58 0.04
C LEU A 54 -15.00 8.23 -1.21
N ALA A 55 -15.61 7.58 -2.19
CA ALA A 55 -14.94 7.20 -3.43
C ALA A 55 -14.49 8.42 -4.25
N ALA A 56 -15.29 9.49 -4.25
CA ALA A 56 -14.99 10.72 -4.98
C ALA A 56 -13.92 11.60 -4.30
N GLU A 57 -14.00 11.77 -2.98
CA GLU A 57 -13.17 12.73 -2.25
C GLU A 57 -11.95 12.08 -1.56
N LEU A 58 -12.02 10.80 -1.25
CA LEU A 58 -10.97 10.02 -0.57
C LEU A 58 -10.74 8.68 -1.28
N PRO A 59 -10.18 8.68 -2.48
CA PRO A 59 -9.99 7.44 -3.22
C PRO A 59 -9.08 6.47 -2.46
N MET A 60 -9.29 5.17 -2.69
CA MET A 60 -8.41 4.12 -2.12
C MET A 60 -7.03 4.10 -2.76
N GLY A 61 -6.87 4.75 -3.90
CA GLY A 61 -5.60 5.01 -4.53
C GLY A 61 -4.87 3.78 -5.09
N VAL A 62 -5.56 2.66 -5.32
CA VAL A 62 -4.99 1.46 -5.95
C VAL A 62 -5.86 1.05 -7.12
N GLU A 63 -5.26 1.05 -8.30
CA GLU A 63 -5.82 0.50 -9.53
C GLU A 63 -4.90 -0.61 -10.05
N VAL A 64 -5.44 -1.80 -10.28
CA VAL A 64 -4.69 -2.91 -10.87
C VAL A 64 -4.71 -2.75 -12.39
N LEU A 65 -3.54 -2.50 -12.99
CA LEU A 65 -3.39 -2.33 -14.44
C LEU A 65 -3.15 -3.66 -15.17
N ASP A 66 -2.34 -4.53 -14.57
CA ASP A 66 -2.04 -5.86 -15.08
C ASP A 66 -1.76 -6.79 -13.90
N GLU A 67 -2.06 -8.06 -14.07
CA GLU A 67 -1.78 -9.08 -13.09
C GLU A 67 -1.29 -10.36 -13.78
N ARG A 68 -0.21 -10.91 -13.24
CA ARG A 68 0.35 -12.17 -13.70
C ARG A 68 0.43 -13.16 -12.54
N THR A 69 0.12 -14.41 -12.84
CA THR A 69 0.16 -15.49 -11.86
C THR A 69 1.22 -16.52 -12.26
N ALA A 70 1.85 -17.11 -11.24
CA ALA A 70 2.80 -18.21 -11.37
C ALA A 70 2.55 -19.24 -10.26
N ASP A 71 3.31 -20.33 -10.25
CA ASP A 71 3.26 -21.35 -9.19
C ASP A 71 1.83 -21.87 -8.94
N ARG A 72 1.10 -22.14 -10.03
CA ARG A 72 -0.30 -22.60 -9.97
C ARG A 72 -1.22 -21.62 -9.23
N GLY A 73 -0.95 -20.32 -9.32
CA GLY A 73 -1.71 -19.27 -8.67
C GLY A 73 -1.23 -18.89 -7.27
N ALA A 74 -0.19 -19.52 -6.74
CA ALA A 74 0.38 -19.20 -5.43
C ALA A 74 1.20 -17.89 -5.46
N THR A 75 1.74 -17.51 -6.62
CA THR A 75 2.42 -16.23 -6.82
C THR A 75 1.59 -15.32 -7.72
N ARG A 76 1.37 -14.08 -7.28
CA ARG A 76 0.62 -13.04 -8.02
C ARG A 76 1.46 -11.77 -8.07
N LYS A 77 1.84 -11.36 -9.27
CA LYS A 77 2.53 -10.09 -9.52
C LYS A 77 1.53 -9.10 -10.10
N ALA A 78 1.33 -7.99 -9.44
CA ALA A 78 0.45 -6.93 -9.92
C ALA A 78 1.25 -5.69 -10.30
N LEU A 79 0.83 -5.07 -11.39
CA LEU A 79 1.21 -3.73 -11.79
C LEU A 79 0.13 -2.79 -11.27
N LEU A 80 0.47 -1.98 -10.28
CA LEU A 80 -0.46 -1.11 -9.58
C LEU A 80 -0.22 0.36 -9.95
N ARG A 81 -1.28 1.07 -10.32
CA ARG A 81 -1.27 2.54 -10.33
C ARG A 81 -1.71 3.02 -8.96
N LEU A 82 -0.88 3.85 -8.32
CA LEU A 82 -1.14 4.42 -7.00
C LEU A 82 -1.46 5.91 -7.13
N GLY A 83 -2.46 6.40 -6.42
CA GLY A 83 -2.86 7.79 -6.13
C GLY A 83 -2.67 8.88 -7.19
N GLY A 84 -2.00 8.60 -8.28
CA GLY A 84 -1.60 9.51 -9.33
C GLY A 84 -1.22 8.77 -10.61
N GLU A 85 -0.17 9.24 -11.30
CA GLU A 85 0.30 8.66 -12.56
C GLU A 85 1.36 7.57 -12.37
N HIS A 86 1.82 7.36 -11.14
CA HIS A 86 2.94 6.45 -10.86
C HIS A 86 2.50 5.00 -10.83
N VAL A 87 3.29 4.18 -11.49
CA VAL A 87 3.04 2.74 -11.60
C VAL A 87 4.16 1.99 -10.89
N ILE A 88 3.78 1.03 -10.06
CA ILE A 88 4.71 0.19 -9.30
C ILE A 88 4.35 -1.29 -9.44
N GLU A 89 5.29 -2.13 -9.07
CA GLU A 89 5.08 -3.57 -8.97
C GLU A 89 4.92 -3.99 -7.51
N THR A 90 4.01 -4.91 -7.28
CA THR A 90 3.78 -5.56 -5.98
C THR A 90 3.63 -7.05 -6.21
N VAL A 91 4.26 -7.89 -5.39
CA VAL A 91 4.24 -9.35 -5.55
C VAL A 91 3.69 -9.99 -4.29
N LEU A 92 2.62 -10.76 -4.45
CA LEU A 92 2.05 -11.59 -3.39
C LEU A 92 2.51 -13.04 -3.61
N MET A 93 3.09 -13.64 -2.58
CA MET A 93 3.67 -14.99 -2.63
C MET A 93 3.06 -15.85 -1.52
N GLY A 94 2.37 -16.91 -1.91
CA GLY A 94 1.83 -17.94 -1.03
C GLY A 94 2.81 -19.10 -0.86
N TYR A 95 3.08 -19.43 0.38
CA TYR A 95 3.84 -20.62 0.79
C TYR A 95 2.93 -21.49 1.66
N PRO A 96 3.27 -22.77 1.89
CA PRO A 96 2.44 -23.65 2.73
C PRO A 96 2.21 -23.15 4.16
N ASP A 97 3.13 -22.36 4.69
CA ASP A 97 3.14 -21.87 6.08
C ASP A 97 2.91 -20.37 6.22
N ARG A 98 3.04 -19.60 5.13
CA ARG A 98 2.94 -18.14 5.18
C ARG A 98 2.49 -17.55 3.84
N VAL A 99 2.00 -16.30 3.91
CA VAL A 99 1.76 -15.45 2.74
C VAL A 99 2.53 -14.15 2.93
N THR A 100 3.41 -13.86 1.97
CA THR A 100 4.28 -12.69 1.99
C THR A 100 3.94 -11.76 0.86
N VAL A 101 3.84 -10.46 1.14
CA VAL A 101 3.80 -9.44 0.09
C VAL A 101 5.11 -8.70 0.02
N CYS A 102 5.64 -8.59 -1.19
CA CYS A 102 6.77 -7.73 -1.54
C CYS A 102 6.21 -6.41 -2.04
N ILE A 103 6.43 -5.32 -1.30
CA ILE A 103 5.92 -3.98 -1.60
C ILE A 103 7.02 -3.04 -2.04
N SER A 104 6.63 -2.03 -2.80
CA SER A 104 7.49 -0.94 -3.28
C SER A 104 7.40 0.27 -2.36
N SER A 105 8.51 0.99 -2.19
CA SER A 105 8.61 2.24 -1.44
C SER A 105 8.74 3.47 -2.33
N GLN A 106 9.11 3.28 -3.59
CA GLN A 106 9.30 4.32 -4.59
C GLN A 106 8.76 3.86 -5.95
N ALA A 107 8.38 4.80 -6.79
CA ALA A 107 8.24 4.56 -8.22
C ALA A 107 9.62 4.83 -8.85
N GLY A 108 10.30 3.77 -9.29
CA GLY A 108 11.72 3.84 -9.63
C GLY A 108 12.62 3.71 -8.39
N CYS A 109 13.89 4.11 -8.48
CA CYS A 109 14.85 4.06 -7.39
C CYS A 109 16.02 5.03 -7.64
N ALA A 110 16.40 5.80 -6.60
CA ALA A 110 17.51 6.75 -6.67
C ALA A 110 18.89 6.10 -6.61
N MET A 111 19.00 4.84 -6.17
CA MET A 111 20.29 4.18 -5.93
C MET A 111 21.12 3.92 -7.20
N GLY A 112 20.48 3.90 -8.38
CA GLY A 112 21.17 3.76 -9.66
C GLY A 112 22.00 2.50 -9.83
N CYS A 113 21.67 1.40 -9.14
CA CYS A 113 22.40 0.14 -9.23
C CYS A 113 22.43 -0.37 -10.69
N THR A 114 23.61 -0.62 -11.23
CA THR A 114 23.80 -0.96 -12.65
C THR A 114 23.19 -2.30 -13.07
N PHE A 115 22.98 -3.20 -12.14
CA PHE A 115 22.36 -4.52 -12.36
C PHE A 115 20.84 -4.53 -12.11
N CYS A 116 20.25 -3.42 -11.65
CA CYS A 116 18.85 -3.33 -11.27
C CYS A 116 18.06 -2.52 -12.29
N ALA A 117 17.05 -3.13 -12.92
CA ALA A 117 16.20 -2.44 -13.89
C ALA A 117 15.50 -1.22 -13.28
N THR A 118 14.99 -1.34 -12.04
CA THR A 118 14.37 -0.23 -11.31
C THR A 118 15.34 0.93 -11.08
N GLY A 119 16.61 0.63 -10.74
CA GLY A 119 17.64 1.66 -10.55
C GLY A 119 17.97 2.42 -11.84
N GLN A 120 17.81 1.79 -13.00
CA GLN A 120 18.02 2.42 -14.31
C GLN A 120 16.86 3.33 -14.73
N MET A 121 15.70 3.21 -14.11
CA MET A 121 14.52 4.06 -14.40
C MET A 121 14.63 5.46 -13.77
N GLY A 122 15.61 5.68 -12.87
CA GLY A 122 15.67 6.87 -12.03
C GLY A 122 14.60 6.87 -10.93
N LEU A 123 14.39 8.01 -10.30
CA LEU A 123 13.41 8.21 -9.22
C LEU A 123 12.34 9.23 -9.62
N PRO A 124 11.26 8.82 -10.28
CA PRO A 124 10.12 9.71 -10.56
C PRO A 124 9.43 10.19 -9.29
N ASN A 125 9.23 9.33 -8.28
CA ASN A 125 8.53 9.72 -7.06
C ASN A 125 8.81 8.79 -5.86
N ASN A 126 8.78 9.38 -4.65
CA ASN A 126 8.65 8.64 -3.40
C ASN A 126 7.17 8.36 -3.13
N LEU A 127 6.83 7.14 -2.72
CA LEU A 127 5.46 6.81 -2.33
C LEU A 127 5.12 7.43 -0.97
N THR A 128 3.87 7.85 -0.81
CA THR A 128 3.35 8.25 0.49
C THR A 128 3.16 7.05 1.42
N ALA A 129 3.03 7.29 2.72
CA ALA A 129 2.72 6.22 3.68
C ALA A 129 1.41 5.51 3.34
N GLY A 130 0.41 6.25 2.85
CA GLY A 130 -0.87 5.69 2.39
C GLY A 130 -0.72 4.82 1.15
N GLU A 131 0.09 5.21 0.17
CA GLU A 131 0.38 4.43 -1.03
C GLU A 131 1.14 3.12 -0.70
N ILE A 132 2.06 3.18 0.26
CA ILE A 132 2.75 1.99 0.76
C ILE A 132 1.76 1.05 1.47
N ALA A 133 0.94 1.58 2.37
CA ALA A 133 -0.07 0.81 3.11
C ALA A 133 -1.14 0.21 2.19
N ALA A 134 -1.54 0.92 1.15
CA ALA A 134 -2.53 0.48 0.17
C ALA A 134 -2.11 -0.82 -0.55
N GLN A 135 -0.81 -1.03 -0.81
CA GLN A 135 -0.29 -2.28 -1.36
C GLN A 135 -0.52 -3.46 -0.41
N ALA A 136 -0.27 -3.26 0.89
CA ALA A 136 -0.50 -4.30 1.89
C ALA A 136 -2.01 -4.61 2.05
N VAL A 137 -2.87 -3.60 1.95
CA VAL A 137 -4.34 -3.79 1.97
C VAL A 137 -4.81 -4.52 0.72
N TRP A 138 -4.28 -4.19 -0.46
CA TRP A 138 -4.50 -4.94 -1.70
C TRP A 138 -4.09 -6.40 -1.53
N ALA A 139 -2.85 -6.65 -1.09
CA ALA A 139 -2.33 -8.00 -0.88
C ALA A 139 -3.17 -8.80 0.11
N ARG A 140 -3.70 -8.16 1.15
CA ARG A 140 -4.58 -8.81 2.11
C ARG A 140 -5.90 -9.29 1.48
N ARG A 141 -6.48 -8.54 0.56
CA ARG A 141 -7.66 -8.96 -0.21
C ARG A 141 -7.33 -10.13 -1.13
N GLU A 142 -6.21 -10.03 -1.83
CA GLU A 142 -5.79 -11.04 -2.77
C GLU A 142 -5.32 -12.34 -2.10
N ALA A 143 -4.83 -12.28 -0.86
CA ALA A 143 -4.46 -13.48 -0.09
C ALA A 143 -5.64 -14.46 0.09
N ALA A 144 -6.87 -13.95 0.18
CA ALA A 144 -8.07 -14.79 0.25
C ALA A 144 -8.38 -15.55 -1.05
N ARG A 145 -7.71 -15.19 -2.16
CA ARG A 145 -7.89 -15.81 -3.49
C ARG A 145 -6.74 -16.76 -3.84
N LEU A 146 -5.77 -16.92 -2.96
CA LEU A 146 -4.67 -17.86 -3.15
C LEU A 146 -5.19 -19.32 -3.05
N PRO A 147 -4.45 -20.29 -3.62
CA PRO A 147 -4.80 -21.70 -3.48
C PRO A 147 -4.92 -22.15 -2.02
N GLU A 148 -5.81 -23.09 -1.74
CA GLU A 148 -6.06 -23.65 -0.39
C GLU A 148 -4.82 -24.32 0.24
N THR A 149 -3.81 -24.60 -0.56
CA THR A 149 -2.50 -25.10 -0.09
C THR A 149 -1.68 -24.05 0.65
N THR A 150 -2.15 -22.80 0.70
CA THR A 150 -1.50 -21.68 1.38
C THR A 150 -2.44 -21.10 2.43
N PRO A 151 -1.92 -20.43 3.49
CA PRO A 151 -2.76 -19.62 4.37
C PRO A 151 -3.48 -18.54 3.56
N GLN A 152 -4.80 -18.44 3.68
CA GLN A 152 -5.58 -17.42 2.96
C GLN A 152 -5.59 -16.08 3.70
N ARG A 153 -4.47 -15.72 4.27
CA ARG A 153 -4.28 -14.46 5.01
C ARG A 153 -2.85 -13.97 4.87
N LEU A 154 -2.68 -12.68 4.68
CA LEU A 154 -1.37 -12.04 4.68
C LEU A 154 -0.71 -12.18 6.05
N THR A 155 0.53 -12.68 6.08
CA THR A 155 1.31 -12.87 7.32
C THR A 155 2.55 -11.98 7.37
N ASN A 156 3.17 -11.68 6.23
CA ASN A 156 4.44 -10.97 6.14
C ASN A 156 4.39 -9.86 5.10
N VAL A 157 5.04 -8.75 5.41
CA VAL A 157 5.28 -7.64 4.48
C VAL A 157 6.78 -7.40 4.41
N VAL A 158 7.32 -7.33 3.19
CA VAL A 158 8.74 -7.07 2.95
C VAL A 158 8.92 -5.92 1.96
N PHE A 159 9.87 -5.04 2.24
CA PHE A 159 10.27 -3.93 1.36
C PHE A 159 11.37 -4.40 0.41
N MET A 160 11.02 -5.21 -0.58
CA MET A 160 11.93 -5.76 -1.57
C MET A 160 11.44 -5.52 -3.01
N GLY A 161 10.47 -4.62 -3.18
CA GLY A 161 9.97 -4.17 -4.47
C GLY A 161 10.82 -3.05 -5.06
N MET A 162 10.16 -2.09 -5.71
CA MET A 162 10.81 -0.92 -6.28
C MET A 162 11.17 0.09 -5.19
N GLY A 163 12.39 0.67 -5.28
CA GLY A 163 12.86 1.72 -4.38
C GLY A 163 13.74 1.21 -3.24
N GLU A 164 14.36 2.19 -2.56
CA GLU A 164 15.14 1.99 -1.33
C GLU A 164 14.40 2.65 -0.15
N PRO A 165 13.87 1.87 0.80
CA PRO A 165 13.03 2.41 1.87
C PRO A 165 13.73 3.43 2.76
N ILE A 166 15.05 3.32 2.91
CA ILE A 166 15.84 4.18 3.80
C ILE A 166 16.13 5.53 3.16
N ASP A 167 16.18 5.62 1.83
CA ASP A 167 16.58 6.83 1.10
C ASP A 167 15.49 7.90 0.96
N GLY A 168 14.36 7.77 1.57
CA GLY A 168 13.42 8.87 1.44
C GLY A 168 11.99 8.70 1.94
N CYS A 169 11.58 7.51 2.31
CA CYS A 169 10.17 7.25 2.59
C CYS A 169 9.84 7.13 4.08
N LEU A 170 10.77 6.74 4.93
CA LEU A 170 10.49 6.39 6.33
C LEU A 170 11.17 7.30 7.36
N LEU A 171 12.10 8.15 6.95
CA LEU A 171 12.74 9.11 7.86
C LEU A 171 12.44 10.54 7.40
N PRO A 172 11.89 11.41 8.26
CA PRO A 172 11.89 12.83 7.96
C PRO A 172 13.34 13.23 7.73
N ARG A 173 13.64 13.86 6.59
CA ARG A 173 14.95 14.45 6.36
C ARG A 173 15.24 15.39 7.53
N SER A 174 16.04 14.94 8.48
CA SER A 174 16.61 15.87 9.44
C SER A 174 17.49 16.81 8.62
N THR A 175 17.14 18.07 8.59
CA THR A 175 18.01 19.15 8.13
C THR A 175 19.17 19.28 9.12
N ASN A 176 20.06 18.32 9.14
CA ASN A 176 21.30 18.41 9.86
C ASN A 176 22.42 17.82 9.02
N THR A 177 23.10 18.71 8.32
CA THR A 177 24.44 18.51 7.76
C THR A 177 25.42 18.22 8.89
N SER A 178 25.69 16.95 9.17
CA SER A 178 26.96 16.51 9.72
C SER A 178 27.16 15.03 9.37
N SER A 179 28.12 14.86 8.49
CA SER A 179 28.68 13.62 8.02
C SER A 179 29.16 12.69 9.15
N GLY A 180 28.65 11.46 9.20
CA GLY A 180 29.24 10.36 9.90
C GLY A 180 28.71 9.04 9.31
N PRO A 181 29.56 8.06 8.99
CA PRO A 181 29.13 6.80 8.40
C PRO A 181 28.37 5.95 9.41
N LEU A 182 27.14 5.59 9.11
CA LEU A 182 26.38 4.57 9.83
C LEU A 182 26.86 3.19 9.36
N THR A 183 27.58 2.49 10.19
CA THR A 183 27.89 1.08 10.02
C THR A 183 26.63 0.26 10.35
N MET A 184 25.99 -0.33 9.36
CA MET A 184 24.97 -1.36 9.57
C MET A 184 25.63 -2.72 9.68
N THR A 185 25.45 -3.36 10.83
CA THR A 185 25.78 -4.77 11.02
C THR A 185 24.57 -5.60 10.54
N SER A 186 24.79 -6.42 9.53
CA SER A 186 23.85 -7.45 9.08
C SER A 186 23.77 -8.59 10.11
N VAL A 187 22.55 -8.98 10.48
CA VAL A 187 22.28 -10.28 11.12
C VAL A 187 21.52 -11.12 10.11
#